data_57526a535f014f42beb0b9cc5daaa13b
#
_entry.id   57526a535f014f42beb0b9cc5daaa13b
#
_cell.length_a   1.000
_cell.length_b   1.000
_cell.length_c   1.000
_cell.angle_alpha   90.00
_cell.angle_beta   90.00
_cell.angle_gamma   90.00
#
_symmetry.space_group_name_H-M   'P 1'
#
loop_
_entity.id
_entity.type
_entity.pdbx_description
1 polymer ?
#
loop_
_entity_poly.entity_id
_entity_poly.type
_entity_poly.pdbx_seq_one_letter_code
_entity_poly.pdbx_strand_id
1 'polypeptide(L)'
;DKVIENIDFLFIDGDHSREGVIDDFNNYRNKVNKGGLIVFDNYSDPSWTEVKPAVDFLVDIHAITYKVHSKYGHCLVLEKLV
;
A
#
# COMPACT_ATOMS: atom_id res chain seq x y z
N ASP A 1 -14.64 15.86 -3.36
CA ASP A 1 -14.21 14.51 -3.38
C ASP A 1 -14.78 13.70 -2.26
N LYS A 2 -15.13 12.49 -2.56
CA LYS A 2 -15.72 11.63 -1.54
C LYS A 2 -14.67 11.01 -0.67
N VAL A 3 -14.90 11.01 0.62
CA VAL A 3 -14.10 10.28 1.57
C VAL A 3 -14.79 8.94 1.80
N ILE A 4 -14.09 7.86 1.50
CA ILE A 4 -14.59 6.51 1.70
C ILE A 4 -13.95 5.98 2.98
N GLU A 5 -14.78 5.54 3.92
CA GLU A 5 -14.32 5.00 5.18
C GLU A 5 -14.79 3.56 5.34
N ASN A 6 -14.14 2.82 6.22
CA ASN A 6 -14.50 1.44 6.52
C ASN A 6 -14.41 0.56 5.29
N ILE A 7 -13.30 0.67 4.56
CA ILE A 7 -13.07 -0.15 3.37
C ILE A 7 -12.26 -1.38 3.75
N ASP A 8 -12.49 -2.47 3.04
CA ASP A 8 -11.78 -3.72 3.27
C ASP A 8 -10.69 -3.96 2.24
N PHE A 9 -10.60 -3.11 1.24
CA PHE A 9 -9.64 -3.28 0.16
C PHE A 9 -9.27 -1.91 -0.39
N LEU A 10 -7.97 -1.61 -0.41
CA LEU A 10 -7.43 -0.38 -0.98
C LEU A 10 -6.41 -0.73 -2.04
N PHE A 11 -6.61 -0.23 -3.25
CA PHE A 11 -5.69 -0.46 -4.35
C PHE A 11 -4.95 0.85 -4.66
N ILE A 12 -3.63 0.82 -4.54
CA ILE A 12 -2.78 1.99 -4.77
C ILE A 12 -2.09 1.81 -6.13
N ASP A 13 -2.54 2.59 -7.10
CA ASP A 13 -2.06 2.50 -8.48
C ASP A 13 -2.10 3.90 -9.11
N GLY A 14 -1.55 4.86 -8.41
CA GLY A 14 -1.54 6.23 -8.91
C GLY A 14 -0.16 6.65 -9.35
N ASP A 15 0.35 7.67 -8.68
CA ASP A 15 1.67 8.19 -8.94
C ASP A 15 2.73 7.16 -8.57
N HIS A 16 3.60 6.83 -9.52
CA HIS A 16 4.65 5.83 -9.34
C HIS A 16 5.92 6.40 -8.72
N SER A 17 5.93 7.68 -8.35
CA SER A 17 7.06 8.25 -7.63
C SER A 17 7.03 7.80 -6.18
N ARG A 18 8.20 7.85 -5.53
CA ARG A 18 8.30 7.51 -4.11
C ARG A 18 7.32 8.35 -3.28
N GLU A 19 7.28 9.65 -3.53
CA GLU A 19 6.40 10.55 -2.76
C GLU A 19 4.94 10.26 -3.01
N GLY A 20 4.57 9.97 -4.27
CA GLY A 20 3.19 9.68 -4.61
C GLY A 20 2.68 8.42 -3.94
N VAL A 21 3.49 7.37 -3.91
CA VAL A 21 3.13 6.11 -3.24
C VAL A 21 2.94 6.34 -1.74
N ILE A 22 3.86 7.06 -1.12
CA ILE A 22 3.80 7.33 0.33
C ILE A 22 2.58 8.20 0.65
N ASP A 23 2.33 9.23 -0.15
CA ASP A 23 1.19 10.13 0.07
C ASP A 23 -0.13 9.39 -0.06
N ASP A 24 -0.29 8.55 -1.08
CA ASP A 24 -1.51 7.77 -1.27
C ASP A 24 -1.75 6.85 -0.08
N PHE A 25 -0.71 6.16 0.36
CA PHE A 25 -0.82 5.27 1.51
C PHE A 25 -1.25 6.06 2.76
N ASN A 26 -0.58 7.18 3.05
CA ASN A 26 -0.85 7.98 4.23
C ASN A 26 -2.24 8.61 4.19
N ASN A 27 -2.73 8.98 3.01
CA ASN A 27 -4.04 9.61 2.88
C ASN A 27 -5.19 8.64 3.11
N TYR A 28 -5.00 7.36 2.81
CA TYR A 28 -6.12 6.42 2.79
C TYR A 28 -6.01 5.25 3.76
N ARG A 29 -4.86 5.00 4.34
CA ARG A 29 -4.65 3.80 5.17
C ARG A 29 -5.57 3.73 6.39
N ASN A 30 -5.92 4.87 6.96
CA ASN A 30 -6.77 4.89 8.15
C ASN A 30 -8.22 4.52 7.85
N LYS A 31 -8.58 4.48 6.58
CA LYS A 31 -9.93 4.12 6.16
C LYS A 31 -10.09 2.62 5.96
N VAL A 32 -8.99 1.88 5.98
CA VAL A 32 -8.99 0.42 5.82
C VAL A 32 -9.30 -0.21 7.17
N ASN A 33 -10.23 -1.15 7.18
CA ASN A 33 -10.59 -1.87 8.39
C ASN A 33 -9.50 -2.83 8.83
N LYS A 34 -9.49 -3.16 10.11
CA LYS A 34 -8.66 -4.26 10.61
C LYS A 34 -8.97 -5.52 9.81
N GLY A 35 -7.94 -6.19 9.35
CA GLY A 35 -8.07 -7.36 8.48
C GLY A 35 -8.24 -7.01 7.02
N GLY A 36 -8.37 -5.74 6.68
CA GLY A 36 -8.46 -5.31 5.29
C GLY A 36 -7.11 -5.39 4.60
N LEU A 37 -7.15 -5.32 3.28
CA LEU A 37 -5.97 -5.48 2.43
C LEU A 37 -5.64 -4.19 1.71
N ILE A 38 -4.34 -3.91 1.59
CA ILE A 38 -3.83 -2.79 0.80
C ILE A 38 -2.92 -3.38 -0.27
N VAL A 39 -3.23 -3.09 -1.53
CA VAL A 39 -2.48 -3.60 -2.67
C VAL A 39 -1.69 -2.47 -3.31
N PHE A 40 -0.39 -2.69 -3.46
CA PHE A 40 0.50 -1.78 -4.17
C PHE A 40 0.80 -2.37 -5.54
N ASP A 41 0.34 -1.71 -6.59
CA ASP A 41 0.67 -2.12 -7.95
C ASP A 41 2.08 -1.67 -8.32
N ASN A 42 2.67 -2.36 -9.27
CA ASN A 42 4.02 -2.04 -9.80
C ASN A 42 5.15 -2.17 -8.78
N TYR A 43 4.91 -2.89 -7.67
CA TYR A 43 5.91 -3.06 -6.63
C TYR A 43 7.23 -3.64 -7.16
N SER A 44 7.16 -4.68 -7.96
CA SER A 44 8.34 -5.32 -8.51
C SER A 44 8.52 -5.09 -10.01
N ASP A 45 7.80 -4.12 -10.57
CA ASP A 45 7.91 -3.78 -11.98
C ASP A 45 9.19 -2.98 -12.23
N PRO A 46 10.13 -3.50 -13.05
CA PRO A 46 11.38 -2.79 -13.28
C PRO A 46 11.23 -1.47 -14.01
N SER A 47 10.07 -1.20 -14.63
CA SER A 47 9.79 0.08 -15.26
C SER A 47 9.52 1.20 -14.25
N TRP A 48 9.19 0.86 -13.00
CA TRP A 48 8.82 1.82 -11.97
C TRP A 48 9.71 1.64 -10.75
N THR A 49 10.95 2.08 -10.85
CA THR A 49 12.00 1.75 -9.87
C THR A 49 11.83 2.41 -8.52
N GLU A 50 10.95 3.41 -8.39
CA GLU A 50 10.74 4.10 -7.12
C GLU A 50 9.66 3.45 -6.25
N VAL A 51 8.82 2.59 -6.83
CA VAL A 51 7.70 2.01 -6.08
C VAL A 51 8.19 1.04 -5.01
N LYS A 52 9.07 0.12 -5.36
CA LYS A 52 9.56 -0.88 -4.41
C LYS A 52 10.23 -0.24 -3.18
N PRO A 53 11.18 0.69 -3.33
CA PRO A 53 11.79 1.29 -2.14
C PRO A 53 10.78 2.08 -1.29
N ALA A 54 9.79 2.72 -1.92
CA ALA A 54 8.75 3.43 -1.17
C ALA A 54 7.92 2.47 -0.33
N VAL A 55 7.48 1.35 -0.93
CA VAL A 55 6.66 0.36 -0.24
C VAL A 55 7.49 -0.34 0.84
N ASP A 56 8.73 -0.69 0.55
CA ASP A 56 9.62 -1.34 1.54
C ASP A 56 9.83 -0.43 2.75
N PHE A 57 9.98 0.87 2.53
CA PHE A 57 10.06 1.85 3.61
C PHE A 57 8.79 1.84 4.47
N LEU A 58 7.62 1.84 3.84
CA LEU A 58 6.34 1.84 4.56
C LEU A 58 6.14 0.55 5.35
N VAL A 59 6.50 -0.58 4.78
CA VAL A 59 6.41 -1.87 5.47
C VAL A 59 7.30 -1.87 6.72
N ASP A 60 8.50 -1.31 6.58
CA ASP A 60 9.46 -1.28 7.67
C ASP A 60 8.99 -0.41 8.84
N ILE A 61 8.56 0.82 8.54
CA ILE A 61 8.15 1.75 9.61
C ILE A 61 6.79 1.42 10.20
N HIS A 62 5.99 0.60 9.53
CA HIS A 62 4.66 0.21 9.99
C HIS A 62 4.55 -1.29 10.27
N ALA A 63 5.65 -1.92 10.65
CA ALA A 63 5.72 -3.37 10.80
C ALA A 63 4.77 -3.92 11.87
N ILE A 64 4.38 -3.11 12.85
CA ILE A 64 3.43 -3.52 13.88
C ILE A 64 1.99 -3.47 13.36
N THR A 65 1.72 -2.54 12.47
CA THR A 65 0.37 -2.27 11.95
C THR A 65 0.00 -3.16 10.76
N TYR A 66 0.98 -3.49 9.93
CA TYR A 66 0.75 -4.22 8.69
C TYR A 66 1.72 -5.37 8.54
N LYS A 67 1.26 -6.44 7.89
CA LYS A 67 2.15 -7.52 7.47
C LYS A 67 1.99 -7.79 5.99
N VAL A 68 3.02 -8.35 5.36
CA VAL A 68 2.94 -8.79 3.98
C VAL A 68 2.03 -10.01 3.93
N HIS A 69 0.95 -9.90 3.18
CA HIS A 69 -0.01 -10.98 3.02
C HIS A 69 0.40 -11.88 1.85
N SER A 70 0.70 -11.28 0.72
CA SER A 70 1.01 -12.05 -0.49
C SER A 70 1.61 -11.15 -1.56
N LYS A 71 2.08 -11.77 -2.63
CA LYS A 71 2.55 -11.09 -3.83
C LYS A 71 1.90 -11.76 -5.04
N TYR A 72 1.43 -10.95 -5.97
CA TYR A 72 0.82 -11.43 -7.22
C TYR A 72 1.38 -10.63 -8.37
N GLY A 73 2.13 -11.30 -9.26
CA GLY A 73 2.77 -10.61 -10.37
C GLY A 73 3.66 -9.49 -9.85
N HIS A 74 3.34 -8.24 -10.19
CA HIS A 74 4.07 -7.08 -9.71
C HIS A 74 3.40 -6.40 -8.51
N CYS A 75 2.37 -7.00 -7.94
CA CYS A 75 1.65 -6.41 -6.81
C CYS A 75 2.15 -6.96 -5.47
N LEU A 76 2.23 -6.08 -4.48
CA LEU A 76 2.45 -6.49 -3.09
C LEU A 76 1.19 -6.21 -2.29
N VAL A 77 0.77 -7.17 -1.49
CA VAL A 77 -0.45 -7.07 -0.67
C VAL A 77 -0.09 -7.03 0.80
N LEU A 78 -0.56 -6.00 1.50
CA LEU A 78 -0.43 -5.89 2.95
C LEU A 78 -1.77 -6.14 3.60
N GLU A 79 -1.74 -6.77 4.79
CA GLU A 79 -2.91 -6.92 5.63
C GLU A 79 -2.79 -6.01 6.84
N LYS A 80 -3.86 -5.30 7.16
CA LYS A 80 -3.91 -4.41 8.32
C LYS A 80 -4.22 -5.23 9.55
N LEU A 81 -3.34 -5.16 10.55
CA LEU A 81 -3.41 -6.01 11.74
C LEU A 81 -4.21 -5.40 12.89
N VAL A 82 -4.34 -4.08 12.93
CA VAL A 82 -5.01 -3.38 14.03
C VAL A 82 -6.00 -2.34 13.57
#